data_496aae3e0d85c044db82444b1912705f
#
_entry.id   496aae3e0d85c044db82444b1912705f
#
_cell.length_a   1.000
_cell.length_b   1.000
_cell.length_c   1.000
_cell.angle_alpha   90.00
_cell.angle_beta   90.00
_cell.angle_gamma   90.00
#
_symmetry.space_group_name_H-M   'P 1'
#
loop_
_entity.id
_entity.type
_entity.pdbx_description
1 polymer ?
#
loop_
_entity_poly.entity_id
_entity_poly.type
_entity_poly.pdbx_seq_one_letter_code
_entity_poly.pdbx_strand_id
1 'polypeptide(L)'
;MRKLIILGVGSALVAVAALVVAGDRPGITAQEAVVRDSATAYVLAATDTAQLQGPRQPIFFRHDIHAGQYKISCQYCHYSVSVASEPGIPSLETCMTCHTVIGGASADTATRNEIAKVRTAWNEKQPVEWVRIHTLGKHAHFPHMRHIKAMGPNACATCHGDVARMPQVFKVNNVNNMGWCISCHVERNVSRDCTVCHY
;
A
#
# COMPACT_ATOMS: atom_id res chain seq x y z
N MET A 1 16.61 5.96 -85.33
CA MET A 1 16.11 7.00 -84.32
C MET A 1 14.97 6.40 -83.53
N ARG A 2 15.23 5.87 -82.37
CA ARG A 2 14.24 5.25 -81.51
C ARG A 2 13.95 6.26 -80.33
N LYS A 3 12.71 6.73 -80.23
CA LYS A 3 12.28 7.61 -79.17
C LYS A 3 11.96 6.75 -77.95
N LEU A 4 12.62 7.04 -76.85
CA LEU A 4 12.39 6.45 -75.54
C LEU A 4 11.25 7.20 -74.85
N ILE A 5 10.16 6.54 -74.51
CA ILE A 5 9.05 7.08 -73.74
C ILE A 5 9.31 6.69 -72.27
N ILE A 6 9.52 7.71 -71.44
CA ILE A 6 9.66 7.53 -69.96
C ILE A 6 8.26 7.62 -69.38
N LEU A 7 7.76 6.51 -68.84
CA LEU A 7 6.53 6.45 -68.05
C LEU A 7 6.86 6.86 -66.60
N GLY A 8 6.30 7.99 -66.19
CA GLY A 8 6.40 8.42 -64.84
C GLY A 8 5.50 7.57 -63.91
N VAL A 9 6.11 6.98 -62.93
CA VAL A 9 5.39 6.28 -61.85
C VAL A 9 4.99 7.30 -60.79
N GLY A 10 3.70 7.60 -60.74
CA GLY A 10 3.12 8.45 -59.69
C GLY A 10 3.06 7.70 -58.36
N SER A 11 3.83 8.17 -57.38
CA SER A 11 3.76 7.65 -56.02
C SER A 11 2.50 8.19 -55.35
N ALA A 12 1.52 7.35 -55.13
CA ALA A 12 0.38 7.65 -54.28
C ALA A 12 0.81 7.61 -52.83
N LEU A 13 0.90 8.75 -52.16
CA LEU A 13 1.05 8.88 -50.74
C LEU A 13 -0.29 8.50 -50.05
N VAL A 14 -0.38 7.32 -49.48
CA VAL A 14 -1.47 6.95 -48.62
C VAL A 14 -1.21 7.57 -47.26
N ALA A 15 -1.92 8.66 -46.96
CA ALA A 15 -1.97 9.22 -45.58
C ALA A 15 -2.80 8.30 -44.71
N VAL A 16 -2.12 7.49 -43.87
CA VAL A 16 -2.77 6.78 -42.76
C VAL A 16 -3.09 7.80 -41.67
N ALA A 17 -4.33 8.25 -41.61
CA ALA A 17 -4.84 8.99 -40.46
C ALA A 17 -4.89 8.03 -39.26
N ALA A 18 -3.94 8.13 -38.35
CA ALA A 18 -4.02 7.49 -37.05
C ALA A 18 -5.16 8.14 -36.25
N LEU A 19 -6.29 7.45 -36.16
CA LEU A 19 -7.35 7.83 -35.26
C LEU A 19 -6.85 7.56 -33.84
N VAL A 20 -6.36 8.60 -33.17
CA VAL A 20 -6.10 8.54 -31.73
C VAL A 20 -7.47 8.51 -31.06
N VAL A 21 -7.96 7.31 -30.75
CA VAL A 21 -9.06 7.14 -29.83
C VAL A 21 -8.54 7.62 -28.47
N ALA A 22 -8.90 8.84 -28.09
CA ALA A 22 -8.76 9.31 -26.72
C ALA A 22 -9.72 8.46 -25.88
N GLY A 23 -9.25 7.26 -25.47
CA GLY A 23 -9.93 6.49 -24.43
C GLY A 23 -9.90 7.34 -23.17
N ASP A 24 -11.07 7.65 -22.65
CA ASP A 24 -11.24 8.24 -21.32
C ASP A 24 -10.46 7.34 -20.35
N ARG A 25 -9.27 7.76 -19.98
CA ARG A 25 -8.60 7.20 -18.82
C ARG A 25 -9.47 7.60 -17.64
N PRO A 26 -9.96 6.64 -16.83
CA PRO A 26 -10.70 7.00 -15.64
C PRO A 26 -9.85 8.00 -14.88
N GLY A 27 -10.37 9.21 -14.72
CA GLY A 27 -9.66 10.28 -14.04
C GLY A 27 -9.21 9.78 -12.68
N ILE A 28 -7.95 10.03 -12.34
CA ILE A 28 -7.40 9.75 -11.02
C ILE A 28 -8.34 10.43 -10.04
N THR A 29 -9.01 9.64 -9.19
CA THR A 29 -9.93 10.20 -8.20
C THR A 29 -9.13 11.13 -7.29
N ALA A 30 -9.78 12.15 -6.72
CA ALA A 30 -9.13 13.08 -5.80
C ALA A 30 -8.42 12.34 -4.63
N GLN A 31 -8.86 11.13 -4.32
CA GLN A 31 -8.28 10.22 -3.34
C GLN A 31 -6.93 9.63 -3.76
N GLU A 32 -6.74 9.32 -5.05
CA GLU A 32 -5.45 8.86 -5.57
C GLU A 32 -4.44 10.00 -5.70
N ALA A 33 -4.91 11.22 -5.95
CA ALA A 33 -4.06 12.41 -6.01
C ALA A 33 -3.45 12.75 -4.63
N VAL A 34 -4.21 12.62 -3.55
CA VAL A 34 -3.74 12.86 -2.17
C VAL A 34 -2.64 11.88 -1.77
N VAL A 35 -2.70 10.63 -2.24
CA VAL A 35 -1.65 9.63 -1.95
C VAL A 35 -0.37 9.89 -2.75
N ARG A 36 -0.47 10.54 -3.91
CA ARG A 36 0.68 10.80 -4.80
C ARG A 36 1.42 12.10 -4.50
N ASP A 37 0.76 13.06 -3.87
CA ASP A 37 1.40 14.32 -3.49
C ASP A 37 2.06 14.19 -2.11
N SER A 38 3.36 13.86 -2.15
CA SER A 38 4.17 13.68 -0.94
C SER A 38 4.33 14.94 -0.09
N ALA A 39 4.19 16.11 -0.70
CA ALA A 39 4.34 17.37 0.02
C ALA A 39 3.09 17.68 0.85
N THR A 40 1.90 17.44 0.30
CA THR A 40 0.63 17.69 0.98
C THR A 40 0.33 16.68 2.08
N ALA A 41 0.71 15.40 1.90
CA ALA A 41 0.55 14.39 2.95
C ALA A 41 1.38 14.71 4.21
N TYR A 42 2.49 15.40 4.04
CA TYR A 42 3.35 15.85 5.15
C TYR A 42 2.76 17.02 5.93
N VAL A 43 1.97 17.85 5.27
CA VAL A 43 1.38 19.08 5.84
C VAL A 43 0.04 18.81 6.52
N LEU A 44 -0.62 17.68 6.24
CA LEU A 44 -1.76 17.25 7.05
C LEU A 44 -1.25 16.92 8.46
N ALA A 45 -1.05 17.98 9.22
CA ALA A 45 -0.69 17.90 10.61
C ALA A 45 -1.59 16.86 11.28
N ALA A 46 -1.06 16.14 12.26
CA ALA A 46 -1.79 15.19 13.08
C ALA A 46 -3.10 15.74 13.70
N THR A 47 -3.41 16.99 13.46
CA THR A 47 -4.55 17.74 13.98
C THR A 47 -5.83 17.58 13.15
N ASP A 48 -5.76 17.28 11.86
CA ASP A 48 -6.98 17.10 11.03
C ASP A 48 -7.10 15.67 10.49
N THR A 49 -7.28 14.73 11.41
CA THR A 49 -7.51 13.32 11.06
C THR A 49 -8.88 13.05 10.43
N ALA A 50 -9.76 14.05 10.39
CA ALA A 50 -11.10 13.90 9.82
C ALA A 50 -11.06 13.76 8.29
N GLN A 51 -10.03 14.29 7.64
CA GLN A 51 -9.83 14.21 6.18
C GLN A 51 -9.02 12.99 5.74
N LEU A 52 -8.47 12.23 6.68
CA LEU A 52 -7.67 11.06 6.34
C LEU A 52 -8.56 9.87 5.97
N GLN A 53 -8.10 9.12 4.99
CA GLN A 53 -8.77 7.89 4.58
C GLN A 53 -8.56 6.77 5.61
N GLY A 54 -9.49 5.83 5.62
CA GLY A 54 -9.46 4.67 6.51
C GLY A 54 -10.07 4.93 7.89
N PRO A 55 -10.20 3.88 8.69
CA PRO A 55 -10.79 3.99 10.02
C PRO A 55 -9.84 4.66 10.99
N ARG A 56 -10.40 5.45 11.92
CA ARG A 56 -9.64 5.98 13.04
C ARG A 56 -9.14 4.83 13.91
N GLN A 57 -7.88 4.93 14.29
CA GLN A 57 -7.24 3.98 15.19
C GLN A 57 -7.23 4.52 16.63
N PRO A 58 -7.18 3.66 17.65
CA PRO A 58 -7.06 4.09 19.05
C PRO A 58 -5.85 4.99 19.30
N ILE A 59 -4.75 4.67 18.63
CA ILE A 59 -3.52 5.47 18.59
C ILE A 59 -3.28 5.87 17.14
N PHE A 60 -3.08 7.15 16.88
CA PHE A 60 -2.77 7.65 15.55
C PHE A 60 -1.30 7.34 15.21
N PHE A 61 -1.08 6.11 14.75
CA PHE A 61 0.25 5.66 14.35
C PHE A 61 0.58 6.10 12.93
N ARG A 62 1.68 6.82 12.78
CA ARG A 62 2.14 7.42 11.52
C ARG A 62 3.15 6.51 10.81
N HIS A 63 2.70 5.73 9.82
CA HIS A 63 3.60 4.93 8.99
C HIS A 63 4.52 5.78 8.13
N ASP A 64 4.04 6.93 7.65
CA ASP A 64 4.83 7.87 6.86
C ASP A 64 6.02 8.46 7.63
N ILE A 65 5.93 8.57 8.94
CA ILE A 65 7.06 8.94 9.79
C ILE A 65 8.00 7.75 9.99
N HIS A 66 7.50 6.62 10.48
CA HIS A 66 8.33 5.49 10.86
C HIS A 66 8.97 4.81 9.65
N ALA A 67 8.17 4.36 8.69
CA ALA A 67 8.65 3.69 7.49
C ALA A 67 9.06 4.67 6.39
N GLY A 68 8.38 5.81 6.28
CA GLY A 68 8.64 6.81 5.26
C GLY A 68 9.87 7.67 5.56
N GLN A 69 9.85 8.39 6.67
CA GLN A 69 10.92 9.33 7.03
C GLN A 69 12.13 8.62 7.63
N TYR A 70 11.91 7.78 8.65
CA TYR A 70 13.00 7.09 9.35
C TYR A 70 13.45 5.80 8.68
N LYS A 71 12.78 5.36 7.60
CA LYS A 71 13.14 4.17 6.83
C LYS A 71 13.19 2.88 7.66
N ILE A 72 12.39 2.80 8.72
CA ILE A 72 12.27 1.58 9.51
C ILE A 72 11.62 0.50 8.63
N SER A 73 12.27 -0.66 8.54
CA SER A 73 11.77 -1.77 7.73
C SER A 73 10.38 -2.22 8.20
N CYS A 74 9.48 -2.54 7.26
CA CYS A 74 8.17 -3.11 7.55
C CYS A 74 8.28 -4.34 8.47
N GLN A 75 9.27 -5.20 8.21
CA GLN A 75 9.50 -6.44 8.95
C GLN A 75 10.10 -6.23 10.35
N TYR A 76 10.58 -5.04 10.67
CA TYR A 76 10.98 -4.73 12.04
C TYR A 76 9.79 -4.79 12.99
N CYS A 77 8.68 -4.22 12.57
CA CYS A 77 7.43 -4.21 13.35
C CYS A 77 6.53 -5.42 13.01
N HIS A 78 6.43 -5.78 11.74
CA HIS A 78 5.62 -6.89 11.26
C HIS A 78 6.49 -8.14 11.01
N TYR A 79 7.33 -8.53 11.96
CA TYR A 79 8.31 -9.62 11.80
C TYR A 79 7.65 -10.98 11.51
N SER A 80 6.47 -11.23 12.03
CA SER A 80 5.76 -12.50 11.86
C SER A 80 5.33 -12.79 10.41
N VAL A 81 5.23 -11.77 9.55
CA VAL A 81 4.83 -11.95 8.14
C VAL A 81 5.78 -12.85 7.34
N SER A 82 7.04 -12.94 7.76
CA SER A 82 8.06 -13.75 7.09
C SER A 82 8.02 -15.23 7.48
N VAL A 83 7.41 -15.56 8.61
CA VAL A 83 7.46 -16.89 9.23
C VAL A 83 6.08 -17.48 9.51
N ALA A 84 5.02 -16.69 9.41
CA ALA A 84 3.66 -17.11 9.68
C ALA A 84 2.72 -16.84 8.51
N SER A 85 1.62 -17.59 8.46
CA SER A 85 0.53 -17.31 7.51
C SER A 85 -0.18 -16.00 7.88
N GLU A 86 -0.50 -15.81 9.15
CA GLU A 86 -1.15 -14.63 9.67
C GLU A 86 -0.11 -13.62 10.18
N PRO A 87 -0.08 -12.40 9.62
CA PRO A 87 0.76 -11.35 10.15
C PRO A 87 0.16 -10.83 11.45
N GLY A 88 0.94 -10.82 12.50
CA GLY A 88 0.56 -10.18 13.74
C GLY A 88 0.60 -8.65 13.65
N ILE A 89 -0.17 -7.98 14.49
CA ILE A 89 0.06 -6.58 14.82
C ILE A 89 1.23 -6.55 15.81
N PRO A 90 2.19 -5.60 15.67
CA PRO A 90 3.32 -5.49 16.58
C PRO A 90 2.86 -5.37 18.03
N SER A 91 3.56 -6.04 18.95
CA SER A 91 3.32 -5.87 20.37
C SER A 91 3.71 -4.47 20.85
N LEU A 92 3.15 -4.02 21.97
CA LEU A 92 3.57 -2.76 22.59
C LEU A 92 5.06 -2.75 22.94
N GLU A 93 5.65 -3.92 23.23
CA GLU A 93 7.08 -4.05 23.47
C GLU A 93 7.89 -3.53 22.27
N THR A 94 7.48 -3.86 21.05
CA THR A 94 8.14 -3.34 19.83
C THR A 94 8.11 -1.81 19.78
N CYS A 95 7.02 -1.19 20.19
CA CYS A 95 6.93 0.28 20.26
C CYS A 95 7.85 0.82 21.36
N MET A 96 7.90 0.15 22.49
CA MET A 96 8.64 0.60 23.68
C MET A 96 10.16 0.41 23.57
N THR A 97 10.66 -0.34 22.60
CA THR A 97 12.11 -0.39 22.32
C THR A 97 12.70 1.01 22.04
N CYS A 98 11.90 1.89 21.45
CA CYS A 98 12.28 3.27 21.18
C CYS A 98 11.53 4.27 22.08
N HIS A 99 10.24 4.08 22.30
CA HIS A 99 9.39 5.04 23.00
C HIS A 99 9.55 5.02 24.53
N THR A 100 10.38 4.19 25.09
CA THR A 100 10.88 4.36 26.47
C THR A 100 11.68 5.65 26.61
N VAL A 101 12.49 5.98 25.59
CA VAL A 101 13.37 7.16 25.58
C VAL A 101 12.80 8.27 24.71
N ILE A 102 12.32 7.90 23.49
CA ILE A 102 11.79 8.87 22.53
C ILE A 102 10.34 9.24 22.93
N GLY A 103 10.19 10.39 23.57
CA GLY A 103 8.90 10.93 24.00
C GLY A 103 8.30 11.98 23.08
N GLY A 104 8.96 12.28 21.96
CA GLY A 104 8.50 13.31 21.05
C GLY A 104 8.65 14.74 21.59
N ALA A 105 9.70 15.01 22.35
CA ALA A 105 9.91 16.32 23.00
C ALA A 105 9.94 17.50 22.01
N SER A 106 10.44 17.26 20.79
CA SER A 106 10.46 18.23 19.69
C SER A 106 9.21 18.18 18.79
N ALA A 107 8.30 17.25 19.04
CA ALA A 107 7.07 17.13 18.27
C ALA A 107 5.97 18.06 18.79
N ASP A 108 4.95 18.27 17.97
CA ASP A 108 3.74 18.98 18.37
C ASP A 108 2.98 18.25 19.50
N THR A 109 2.06 18.95 20.14
CA THR A 109 1.31 18.43 21.28
C THR A 109 0.46 17.21 20.90
N ALA A 110 -0.12 17.19 19.69
CA ALA A 110 -0.96 16.08 19.25
C ALA A 110 -0.13 14.80 19.12
N THR A 111 1.05 14.88 18.49
CA THR A 111 2.00 13.75 18.38
C THR A 111 2.48 13.25 19.75
N ARG A 112 2.80 14.18 20.68
CA ARG A 112 3.16 13.79 22.06
C ARG A 112 2.05 13.04 22.77
N ASN A 113 0.79 13.47 22.58
CA ASN A 113 -0.37 12.81 23.17
C ASN A 113 -0.55 11.39 22.63
N GLU A 114 -0.30 11.16 21.34
CA GLU A 114 -0.37 9.81 20.77
C GLU A 114 0.74 8.90 21.32
N ILE A 115 1.97 9.40 21.50
CA ILE A 115 3.06 8.66 22.15
C ILE A 115 2.72 8.38 23.61
N ALA A 116 2.09 9.33 24.32
CA ALA A 116 1.64 9.13 25.69
C ALA A 116 0.65 7.98 25.82
N LYS A 117 -0.29 7.82 24.86
CA LYS A 117 -1.22 6.68 24.83
C LYS A 117 -0.49 5.33 24.77
N VAL A 118 0.57 5.23 23.94
CA VAL A 118 1.40 4.01 23.87
C VAL A 118 2.00 3.68 25.23
N ARG A 119 2.58 4.69 25.91
CA ARG A 119 3.21 4.52 27.20
C ARG A 119 2.21 4.17 28.29
N THR A 120 1.03 4.79 28.27
CA THR A 120 -0.05 4.48 29.20
C THR A 120 -0.49 3.03 29.03
N ALA A 121 -0.80 2.59 27.81
CA ALA A 121 -1.18 1.21 27.53
C ALA A 121 -0.11 0.20 27.99
N TRP A 122 1.17 0.53 27.79
CA TRP A 122 2.29 -0.28 28.25
C TRP A 122 2.35 -0.39 29.78
N ASN A 123 2.25 0.73 30.49
CA ASN A 123 2.33 0.78 31.95
C ASN A 123 1.15 0.07 32.60
N GLU A 124 -0.03 0.21 32.02
CA GLU A 124 -1.26 -0.41 32.49
C GLU A 124 -1.42 -1.88 32.03
N LYS A 125 -0.46 -2.37 31.21
CA LYS A 125 -0.50 -3.72 30.60
C LYS A 125 -1.79 -3.99 29.84
N GLN A 126 -2.33 -2.96 29.21
CA GLN A 126 -3.53 -3.06 28.40
C GLN A 126 -3.20 -3.18 26.92
N PRO A 127 -3.81 -4.12 26.19
CA PRO A 127 -3.65 -4.21 24.75
C PRO A 127 -4.29 -3.02 24.06
N VAL A 128 -3.76 -2.67 22.90
CA VAL A 128 -4.39 -1.67 22.03
C VAL A 128 -5.31 -2.41 21.05
N GLU A 129 -6.59 -2.08 21.10
CA GLU A 129 -7.62 -2.68 20.23
C GLU A 129 -7.61 -2.02 18.86
N TRP A 130 -6.66 -2.42 18.00
CA TRP A 130 -6.51 -1.91 16.66
C TRP A 130 -7.68 -2.29 15.75
N VAL A 131 -8.17 -1.33 14.96
CA VAL A 131 -9.18 -1.59 13.95
C VAL A 131 -8.53 -2.26 12.73
N ARG A 132 -8.97 -3.46 12.40
CA ARG A 132 -8.49 -4.21 11.24
C ARG A 132 -8.94 -3.56 9.94
N ILE A 133 -8.00 -3.33 9.02
CA ILE A 133 -8.25 -2.70 7.73
C ILE A 133 -8.39 -3.75 6.63
N HIS A 134 -7.51 -4.76 6.65
CA HIS A 134 -7.52 -5.84 5.69
C HIS A 134 -8.01 -7.12 6.39
N THR A 135 -9.08 -7.69 5.87
CA THR A 135 -9.69 -8.91 6.38
C THR A 135 -10.02 -9.85 5.24
N LEU A 136 -9.81 -11.14 5.44
CA LEU A 136 -10.33 -12.18 4.54
C LEU A 136 -11.49 -12.91 5.21
N GLY A 137 -12.38 -13.48 4.40
CA GLY A 137 -13.37 -14.42 4.90
C GLY A 137 -12.69 -15.64 5.53
N LYS A 138 -13.27 -16.19 6.59
CA LYS A 138 -12.69 -17.32 7.34
C LYS A 138 -12.45 -18.58 6.49
N HIS A 139 -13.12 -18.67 5.35
CA HIS A 139 -13.00 -19.76 4.38
C HIS A 139 -11.82 -19.60 3.40
N ALA A 140 -11.09 -18.48 3.47
CA ALA A 140 -9.95 -18.22 2.61
C ALA A 140 -8.69 -18.03 3.44
N HIS A 141 -7.65 -18.77 3.08
CA HIS A 141 -6.35 -18.73 3.74
C HIS A 141 -5.31 -18.07 2.84
N PHE A 142 -4.64 -17.05 3.36
CA PHE A 142 -3.59 -16.33 2.65
C PHE A 142 -2.27 -16.42 3.41
N PRO A 143 -1.31 -17.24 2.93
CA PRO A 143 -0.02 -17.40 3.59
C PRO A 143 0.93 -16.26 3.21
N HIS A 144 1.00 -15.20 4.02
CA HIS A 144 1.88 -14.06 3.79
C HIS A 144 3.33 -14.47 3.52
N MET A 145 3.89 -15.38 4.32
CA MET A 145 5.27 -15.83 4.19
C MET A 145 5.62 -16.34 2.78
N ARG A 146 4.70 -17.05 2.10
CA ARG A 146 4.91 -17.56 0.73
C ARG A 146 4.95 -16.43 -0.29
N HIS A 147 4.03 -15.46 -0.16
CA HIS A 147 3.93 -14.32 -1.06
C HIS A 147 5.12 -13.38 -0.91
N ILE A 148 5.54 -13.11 0.31
CA ILE A 148 6.72 -12.27 0.60
C ILE A 148 7.99 -12.92 0.02
N LYS A 149 8.15 -14.25 0.20
CA LYS A 149 9.28 -14.98 -0.37
C LYS A 149 9.29 -14.95 -1.91
N ALA A 150 8.12 -15.09 -2.54
CA ALA A 150 7.99 -15.12 -3.99
C ALA A 150 8.15 -13.75 -4.66
N MET A 151 7.76 -12.67 -3.96
CA MET A 151 7.68 -11.32 -4.53
C MET A 151 8.85 -10.42 -4.12
N GLY A 152 9.60 -10.80 -3.08
CA GLY A 152 10.78 -10.07 -2.62
C GLY A 152 10.44 -8.70 -2.00
N PRO A 153 11.33 -7.69 -2.15
CA PRO A 153 11.24 -6.42 -1.43
C PRO A 153 9.95 -5.63 -1.64
N ASN A 154 9.32 -5.76 -2.80
CA ASN A 154 8.11 -5.02 -3.16
C ASN A 154 6.82 -5.74 -2.76
N ALA A 155 6.90 -6.89 -2.10
CA ALA A 155 5.74 -7.72 -1.75
C ALA A 155 4.66 -6.94 -0.99
N CYS A 156 5.05 -6.14 -0.01
CA CYS A 156 4.12 -5.37 0.82
C CYS A 156 3.33 -4.35 -0.03
N ALA A 157 4.04 -3.53 -0.78
CA ALA A 157 3.45 -2.43 -1.55
C ALA A 157 2.52 -2.93 -2.67
N THR A 158 2.79 -4.10 -3.25
CA THR A 158 1.95 -4.68 -4.29
C THR A 158 0.51 -4.88 -3.83
N CYS A 159 0.31 -5.29 -2.58
CA CYS A 159 -1.03 -5.55 -2.02
C CYS A 159 -1.56 -4.39 -1.18
N HIS A 160 -0.72 -3.81 -0.34
CA HIS A 160 -1.12 -2.79 0.64
C HIS A 160 -0.96 -1.36 0.14
N GLY A 161 -0.39 -1.16 -1.06
CA GLY A 161 -0.01 0.17 -1.55
C GLY A 161 1.24 0.70 -0.83
N ASP A 162 1.58 1.96 -1.08
CA ASP A 162 2.75 2.61 -0.47
C ASP A 162 2.43 3.08 0.95
N VAL A 163 2.35 2.12 1.88
CA VAL A 163 2.06 2.38 3.31
C VAL A 163 3.08 3.33 3.93
N ALA A 164 4.33 3.34 3.42
CA ALA A 164 5.36 4.25 3.89
C ALA A 164 5.06 5.74 3.61
N ARG A 165 4.01 6.01 2.85
CA ARG A 165 3.51 7.37 2.59
C ARG A 165 2.16 7.65 3.22
N MET A 166 1.61 6.72 4.01
CA MET A 166 0.30 6.86 4.62
C MET A 166 0.41 7.36 6.06
N PRO A 167 -0.10 8.56 6.37
CA PRO A 167 -0.26 8.99 7.77
C PRO A 167 -1.22 8.07 8.53
N GLN A 168 -2.30 7.64 7.90
CA GLN A 168 -3.26 6.67 8.39
C GLN A 168 -3.45 5.59 7.33
N VAL A 169 -3.30 4.32 7.72
CA VAL A 169 -3.44 3.22 6.75
C VAL A 169 -4.89 3.06 6.30
N PHE A 170 -5.06 2.90 5.01
CA PHE A 170 -6.33 2.61 4.38
C PHE A 170 -6.18 1.54 3.30
N LYS A 171 -7.30 1.01 2.85
CA LYS A 171 -7.34 -0.05 1.84
C LYS A 171 -7.23 0.56 0.45
N VAL A 172 -6.12 0.35 -0.22
CA VAL A 172 -5.87 0.85 -1.59
C VAL A 172 -6.41 -0.13 -2.63
N ASN A 173 -6.09 -1.41 -2.46
CA ASN A 173 -6.44 -2.47 -3.41
C ASN A 173 -7.57 -3.35 -2.86
N ASN A 174 -8.38 -3.90 -3.75
CA ASN A 174 -9.45 -4.81 -3.35
C ASN A 174 -8.93 -6.24 -3.11
N VAL A 175 -7.91 -6.35 -2.26
CA VAL A 175 -7.22 -7.61 -1.93
C VAL A 175 -8.11 -8.66 -1.27
N ASN A 176 -9.29 -8.27 -0.82
CA ASN A 176 -10.27 -9.18 -0.23
C ASN A 176 -11.16 -9.86 -1.28
N ASN A 177 -11.00 -9.51 -2.55
CA ASN A 177 -11.78 -10.08 -3.64
C ASN A 177 -11.01 -11.23 -4.27
N MET A 178 -11.64 -12.39 -4.39
CA MET A 178 -11.06 -13.59 -5.00
C MET A 178 -10.55 -13.31 -6.42
N GLY A 179 -11.27 -12.51 -7.23
CA GLY A 179 -10.88 -12.15 -8.59
C GLY A 179 -9.55 -11.40 -8.63
N TRP A 180 -9.27 -10.56 -7.62
CA TRP A 180 -8.00 -9.86 -7.50
C TRP A 180 -6.84 -10.84 -7.26
N CYS A 181 -7.03 -11.84 -6.42
CA CYS A 181 -6.04 -12.90 -6.19
C CYS A 181 -5.81 -13.72 -7.47
N ILE A 182 -6.88 -14.14 -8.11
CA ILE A 182 -6.85 -14.95 -9.34
C ILE A 182 -6.16 -14.20 -10.49
N SER A 183 -6.39 -12.90 -10.66
CA SER A 183 -5.75 -12.12 -11.73
C SER A 183 -4.22 -12.17 -11.65
N CYS A 184 -3.67 -11.98 -10.45
CA CYS A 184 -2.23 -12.08 -10.22
C CYS A 184 -1.70 -13.51 -10.41
N HIS A 185 -2.45 -14.54 -9.96
CA HIS A 185 -2.08 -15.93 -10.15
C HIS A 185 -2.10 -16.35 -11.62
N VAL A 186 -3.00 -15.79 -12.43
CA VAL A 186 -3.02 -15.97 -13.90
C VAL A 186 -1.79 -15.33 -14.52
N GLU A 187 -1.54 -14.06 -14.20
CA GLU A 187 -0.41 -13.30 -14.75
C GLU A 187 0.93 -13.98 -14.46
N ARG A 188 1.07 -14.53 -13.26
CA ARG A 188 2.31 -15.18 -12.80
C ARG A 188 2.37 -16.67 -13.06
N ASN A 189 1.35 -17.24 -13.74
CA ASN A 189 1.24 -18.66 -14.05
C ASN A 189 1.44 -19.57 -12.82
N VAL A 190 0.82 -19.24 -11.70
CA VAL A 190 0.82 -20.03 -10.46
C VAL A 190 -0.53 -20.68 -10.21
N SER A 191 -0.57 -21.69 -9.32
CA SER A 191 -1.77 -22.50 -9.08
C SER A 191 -2.98 -21.66 -8.67
N ARG A 192 -4.15 -22.07 -9.20
CA ARG A 192 -5.48 -21.49 -8.95
C ARG A 192 -6.47 -22.52 -8.46
N ASP A 193 -5.98 -23.68 -8.03
CA ASP A 193 -6.86 -24.70 -7.48
C ASP A 193 -7.58 -24.20 -6.25
N CYS A 194 -8.83 -24.58 -6.12
CA CYS A 194 -9.68 -24.13 -5.01
C CYS A 194 -9.04 -24.47 -3.64
N THR A 195 -8.43 -25.64 -3.53
CA THR A 195 -7.82 -26.14 -2.29
C THR A 195 -6.51 -25.45 -1.91
N VAL A 196 -5.94 -24.62 -2.78
CA VAL A 196 -4.73 -23.82 -2.45
C VAL A 196 -5.06 -22.67 -1.50
N CYS A 197 -6.29 -22.16 -1.60
CA CYS A 197 -6.77 -21.03 -0.79
C CYS A 197 -7.91 -21.40 0.15
N HIS A 198 -8.65 -22.49 -0.13
CA HIS A 198 -9.83 -22.91 0.62
C HIS A 198 -9.60 -24.31 1.23
N TYR A 199 -9.11 -24.38 2.46
CA TYR A 199 -8.83 -25.60 3.21
C TYR A 199 -9.08 -25.44 4.71
#